data_f92971590637b215e393c95605efcc02
#
_entry.id   f92971590637b215e393c95605efcc02
#
_cell.length_a   1.000
_cell.length_b   1.000
_cell.length_c   1.000
_cell.angle_alpha   90.00
_cell.angle_beta   90.00
_cell.angle_gamma   90.00
#
_symmetry.space_group_name_H-M   'P 1'
#
loop_
_entity.id
_entity.type
_entity.pdbx_description
1 polymer ?
#
loop_
_entity_poly.entity_id
_entity_poly.type
_entity_poly.pdbx_seq_one_letter_code
_entity_poly.pdbx_strand_id
1 'polypeptide(L)'
;TKTKNHKIIKPNDFSGNYIHYGVREHAMCGVMNGISLHSGLIPYGGTFLIFSDYCKPSIRLAAMMKKRVIYVFTHDSIGLGEDGPTHQPIEQLTSLRSIPNLNVFRPADLIETFECWQKALESKNSPSVIALTRQGIKPIRTKNSSENKSSLGAYEVLRTGDDIKITIISSGSETSLACEISHKLATESIYSKVISMPCQELFDQQSESYKNKILTETKLVISIEASETNYWKKYTGINGLKFGIDEYGK
;
A
#
# COMPACT_ATOMS: atom_id res chain seq x y z
N THR A 1 -12.34 -3.06 12.98
CA THR A 1 -13.28 -2.15 12.27
C THR A 1 -14.57 -2.88 11.98
N LYS A 2 -15.69 -2.37 12.46
CA LYS A 2 -17.03 -2.96 12.22
C LYS A 2 -17.72 -2.22 11.08
N THR A 3 -18.29 -2.94 10.14
CA THR A 3 -19.17 -2.34 9.13
C THR A 3 -20.55 -2.06 9.71
N LYS A 4 -21.27 -1.06 9.18
CA LYS A 4 -22.60 -0.67 9.73
C LYS A 4 -23.62 -1.81 9.74
N ASN A 5 -23.54 -2.75 8.80
CA ASN A 5 -24.50 -3.85 8.62
C ASN A 5 -23.88 -5.22 8.88
N HIS A 6 -22.91 -5.33 9.82
CA HIS A 6 -22.32 -6.62 10.14
C HIS A 6 -23.25 -7.45 11.05
N LYS A 7 -23.41 -8.71 10.71
CA LYS A 7 -24.01 -9.72 11.58
C LYS A 7 -22.93 -10.68 12.04
N ILE A 8 -22.73 -10.80 13.33
CA ILE A 8 -21.68 -11.66 13.91
C ILE A 8 -22.11 -13.12 13.78
N ILE A 9 -21.21 -13.96 13.28
CA ILE A 9 -21.34 -15.41 13.31
C ILE A 9 -21.18 -15.89 14.77
N LYS A 10 -22.13 -16.69 15.24
CA LYS A 10 -22.14 -17.26 16.61
C LYS A 10 -22.22 -18.77 16.54
N PRO A 11 -21.86 -19.49 17.62
CA PRO A 11 -22.15 -20.91 17.73
C PRO A 11 -23.63 -21.19 17.43
N ASN A 12 -23.89 -22.13 16.52
CA ASN A 12 -25.22 -22.51 16.03
C ASN A 12 -26.02 -21.43 15.26
N ASP A 13 -25.43 -20.27 14.93
CA ASP A 13 -26.00 -19.26 14.03
C ASP A 13 -24.91 -18.78 13.02
N PHE A 14 -24.87 -19.43 11.86
CA PHE A 14 -23.92 -19.14 10.78
C PHE A 14 -24.48 -18.19 9.71
N SER A 15 -25.62 -17.55 9.96
CA SER A 15 -26.25 -16.60 9.04
C SER A 15 -25.56 -15.23 8.99
N GLY A 16 -24.49 -15.05 9.75
CA GLY A 16 -23.69 -13.82 9.78
C GLY A 16 -22.66 -13.73 8.65
N ASN A 17 -22.03 -12.56 8.57
CA ASN A 17 -20.98 -12.24 7.62
C ASN A 17 -19.70 -11.67 8.30
N TYR A 18 -19.67 -11.70 9.64
CA TYR A 18 -18.57 -11.14 10.42
C TYR A 18 -18.12 -12.12 11.49
N ILE A 19 -16.82 -12.40 11.53
CA ILE A 19 -16.18 -13.25 12.54
C ILE A 19 -15.32 -12.38 13.46
N HIS A 20 -15.56 -12.48 14.77
CA HIS A 20 -14.77 -11.81 15.78
C HIS A 20 -13.66 -12.74 16.27
N TYR A 21 -12.42 -12.47 15.90
CA TYR A 21 -11.29 -13.33 16.24
C TYR A 21 -10.66 -12.99 17.59
N GLY A 22 -10.93 -11.79 18.15
CA GLY A 22 -10.17 -11.26 19.29
C GLY A 22 -8.72 -10.99 18.89
N VAL A 23 -7.79 -11.04 19.84
CA VAL A 23 -6.36 -10.85 19.61
C VAL A 23 -5.75 -12.18 19.13
N ARG A 24 -5.97 -12.52 17.85
CA ARG A 24 -5.56 -13.80 17.24
C ARG A 24 -5.28 -13.62 15.74
N GLU A 25 -4.32 -12.80 15.40
CA GLU A 25 -4.02 -12.39 14.02
C GLU A 25 -3.63 -13.58 13.15
N HIS A 26 -2.79 -14.48 13.66
CA HIS A 26 -2.39 -15.68 12.94
C HIS A 26 -3.58 -16.59 12.64
N ALA A 27 -4.44 -16.83 13.65
CA ALA A 27 -5.64 -17.65 13.49
C ALA A 27 -6.64 -17.01 12.52
N MET A 28 -6.84 -15.69 12.57
CA MET A 28 -7.64 -14.94 11.61
C MET A 28 -7.17 -15.23 10.18
N CYS A 29 -5.89 -15.04 9.91
CA CYS A 29 -5.32 -15.26 8.58
C CYS A 29 -5.39 -16.74 8.14
N GLY A 30 -5.19 -17.68 9.07
CA GLY A 30 -5.35 -19.10 8.79
C GLY A 30 -6.78 -19.48 8.41
N VAL A 31 -7.78 -18.94 9.13
CA VAL A 31 -9.20 -19.14 8.79
C VAL A 31 -9.54 -18.52 7.45
N MET A 32 -9.03 -17.32 7.14
CA MET A 32 -9.22 -16.67 5.84
C MET A 32 -8.65 -17.55 4.70
N ASN A 33 -7.49 -18.17 4.91
CA ASN A 33 -6.93 -19.13 3.94
C ASN A 33 -7.86 -20.31 3.74
N GLY A 34 -8.42 -20.87 4.82
CA GLY A 34 -9.38 -21.96 4.77
C GLY A 34 -10.66 -21.59 4.00
N ILE A 35 -11.21 -20.41 4.26
CA ILE A 35 -12.39 -19.89 3.54
C ILE A 35 -12.09 -19.74 2.04
N SER A 36 -10.94 -19.17 1.69
CA SER A 36 -10.54 -19.01 0.28
C SER A 36 -10.28 -20.35 -0.42
N LEU A 37 -9.76 -21.35 0.30
CA LEU A 37 -9.55 -22.72 -0.21
C LEU A 37 -10.87 -23.43 -0.45
N HIS A 38 -11.83 -23.31 0.47
CA HIS A 38 -13.16 -23.90 0.33
C HIS A 38 -13.93 -23.30 -0.85
N SER A 39 -13.60 -22.06 -1.25
CA SER A 39 -14.23 -21.28 -2.33
C SER A 39 -15.66 -20.79 -2.02
N GLY A 40 -16.23 -20.03 -2.94
CA GLY A 40 -17.57 -19.45 -2.78
C GLY A 40 -17.63 -18.12 -2.04
N LEU A 41 -16.59 -17.77 -1.25
CA LEU A 41 -16.48 -16.52 -0.53
C LEU A 41 -15.11 -15.85 -0.77
N ILE A 42 -15.08 -14.54 -0.69
CA ILE A 42 -13.84 -13.76 -0.70
C ILE A 42 -13.60 -13.24 0.71
N PRO A 43 -12.68 -13.82 1.47
CA PRO A 43 -12.40 -13.36 2.82
C PRO A 43 -11.58 -12.07 2.80
N TYR A 44 -11.93 -11.14 3.69
CA TYR A 44 -11.06 -10.04 4.06
C TYR A 44 -11.04 -9.89 5.58
N GLY A 45 -9.89 -9.49 6.12
CA GLY A 45 -9.70 -9.32 7.56
C GLY A 45 -8.70 -8.23 7.86
N GLY A 46 -8.81 -7.61 9.04
CA GLY A 46 -8.02 -6.43 9.35
C GLY A 46 -7.46 -6.42 10.76
N THR A 47 -6.27 -5.85 10.86
CA THR A 47 -5.55 -5.49 12.08
C THR A 47 -4.62 -4.30 11.80
N PHE A 48 -3.76 -3.90 12.75
CA PHE A 48 -2.71 -2.91 12.49
C PHE A 48 -1.58 -3.50 11.65
N LEU A 49 -0.90 -2.66 10.87
CA LEU A 49 0.19 -3.13 10.00
C LEU A 49 1.32 -3.78 10.78
N ILE A 50 1.66 -3.29 11.97
CA ILE A 50 2.71 -3.89 12.82
C ILE A 50 2.42 -5.37 13.12
N PHE A 51 1.14 -5.74 13.30
CA PHE A 51 0.75 -7.11 13.59
C PHE A 51 0.73 -8.02 12.35
N SER A 52 1.11 -7.49 11.18
CA SER A 52 1.42 -8.34 10.02
C SER A 52 2.52 -9.35 10.33
N ASP A 53 3.40 -9.05 11.29
CA ASP A 53 4.44 -9.97 11.75
C ASP A 53 3.86 -11.28 12.30
N TYR A 54 2.73 -11.21 13.00
CA TYR A 54 2.00 -12.41 13.45
C TYR A 54 1.24 -13.10 12.31
N CYS A 55 0.90 -12.36 11.25
CA CYS A 55 0.15 -12.88 10.09
C CYS A 55 1.06 -13.50 9.02
N LYS A 56 2.34 -13.14 8.98
CA LYS A 56 3.26 -13.39 7.87
C LYS A 56 3.31 -14.86 7.40
N PRO A 57 3.37 -15.88 8.27
CA PRO A 57 3.36 -17.28 7.83
C PRO A 57 2.10 -17.63 7.03
N SER A 58 0.92 -17.17 7.48
CA SER A 58 -0.35 -17.41 6.81
C SER A 58 -0.47 -16.64 5.50
N ILE A 59 0.02 -15.38 5.44
CA ILE A 59 0.08 -14.57 4.22
C ILE A 59 0.96 -15.27 3.17
N ARG A 60 2.13 -15.74 3.59
CA ARG A 60 3.05 -16.48 2.73
C ARG A 60 2.40 -17.74 2.14
N LEU A 61 1.64 -18.48 2.95
CA LEU A 61 0.90 -19.66 2.49
C LEU A 61 -0.18 -19.28 1.47
N ALA A 62 -0.96 -18.21 1.70
CA ALA A 62 -1.93 -17.71 0.72
C ALA A 62 -1.28 -17.40 -0.62
N ALA A 63 -0.11 -16.76 -0.60
CA ALA A 63 0.67 -16.41 -1.80
C ALA A 63 1.16 -17.67 -2.53
N MET A 64 1.70 -18.65 -1.81
CA MET A 64 2.15 -19.95 -2.37
C MET A 64 1.00 -20.74 -2.99
N MET A 65 -0.16 -20.78 -2.32
CA MET A 65 -1.36 -21.48 -2.79
C MET A 65 -2.11 -20.69 -3.87
N LYS A 66 -1.65 -19.49 -4.24
CA LYS A 66 -2.29 -18.61 -5.22
C LYS A 66 -3.77 -18.35 -4.88
N LYS A 67 -4.05 -18.00 -3.62
CA LYS A 67 -5.41 -17.78 -3.14
C LYS A 67 -5.70 -16.31 -2.94
N ARG A 68 -6.90 -15.88 -3.35
CA ARG A 68 -7.38 -14.53 -3.15
C ARG A 68 -7.84 -14.38 -1.70
N VAL A 69 -7.02 -13.68 -0.91
CA VAL A 69 -7.28 -13.26 0.46
C VAL A 69 -6.92 -11.80 0.56
N ILE A 70 -7.75 -10.98 1.20
CA ILE A 70 -7.51 -9.53 1.31
C ILE A 70 -7.22 -9.19 2.77
N TYR A 71 -6.02 -8.67 3.02
CA TYR A 71 -5.57 -8.22 4.33
C TYR A 71 -5.63 -6.69 4.38
N VAL A 72 -6.41 -6.14 5.31
CA VAL A 72 -6.56 -4.69 5.49
C VAL A 72 -5.79 -4.29 6.74
N PHE A 73 -4.61 -3.71 6.56
CA PHE A 73 -3.75 -3.31 7.65
C PHE A 73 -3.79 -1.80 7.82
N THR A 74 -4.34 -1.35 8.95
CA THR A 74 -4.40 0.09 9.30
C THR A 74 -3.19 0.50 10.14
N HIS A 75 -3.07 1.80 10.44
CA HIS A 75 -1.95 2.33 11.24
C HIS A 75 -0.61 2.00 10.58
N ASP A 76 -0.48 2.40 9.31
CA ASP A 76 0.53 1.93 8.36
C ASP A 76 1.93 2.55 8.54
N SER A 77 2.09 3.51 9.47
CA SER A 77 3.35 4.24 9.65
C SER A 77 3.50 4.78 11.07
N ILE A 78 4.59 5.50 11.31
CA ILE A 78 4.84 6.25 12.55
C ILE A 78 3.74 7.27 12.87
N GLY A 79 2.91 7.66 11.91
CA GLY A 79 1.77 8.55 12.08
C GLY A 79 0.55 7.92 12.76
N LEU A 80 0.74 6.82 13.48
CA LEU A 80 -0.34 6.06 14.12
C LEU A 80 -0.93 6.69 15.40
N GLY A 81 -0.20 7.60 16.07
CA GLY A 81 -0.64 8.28 17.29
C GLY A 81 0.15 7.87 18.54
N GLU A 82 -0.56 7.68 19.67
CA GLU A 82 0.03 7.56 21.03
C GLU A 82 0.57 6.16 21.38
N ASP A 83 0.39 5.16 20.53
CA ASP A 83 0.70 3.76 20.87
C ASP A 83 2.23 3.49 20.99
N GLY A 84 3.07 4.44 20.56
CA GLY A 84 4.52 4.41 20.74
C GLY A 84 5.29 3.47 19.81
N PRO A 85 6.61 3.34 20.03
CA PRO A 85 7.51 2.65 19.10
C PRO A 85 7.19 1.18 18.85
N THR A 86 6.60 0.48 19.81
CA THR A 86 6.22 -0.93 19.67
C THR A 86 5.10 -1.17 18.66
N HIS A 87 4.37 -0.11 18.28
CA HIS A 87 3.27 -0.19 17.33
C HIS A 87 3.56 0.56 16.02
N GLN A 88 4.71 1.20 15.90
CA GLN A 88 5.16 1.96 14.72
C GLN A 88 5.82 1.01 13.71
N PRO A 89 5.15 0.68 12.59
CA PRO A 89 5.77 -0.14 11.56
C PRO A 89 6.88 0.63 10.83
N ILE A 90 7.99 -0.04 10.57
CA ILE A 90 9.15 0.46 9.83
C ILE A 90 9.44 -0.48 8.66
N GLU A 91 9.82 -1.74 8.96
CA GLU A 91 10.21 -2.74 7.99
C GLU A 91 9.05 -3.59 7.45
N GLN A 92 7.84 -3.45 7.99
CA GLN A 92 6.71 -4.32 7.65
C GLN A 92 6.34 -4.25 6.17
N LEU A 93 6.31 -3.03 5.57
CA LEU A 93 6.01 -2.88 4.14
C LEU A 93 7.07 -3.57 3.28
N THR A 94 8.36 -3.32 3.55
CA THR A 94 9.49 -3.97 2.87
C THR A 94 9.41 -5.49 2.98
N SER A 95 9.15 -5.97 4.18
CA SER A 95 9.02 -7.38 4.48
C SER A 95 7.86 -8.06 3.75
N LEU A 96 6.71 -7.38 3.63
CA LEU A 96 5.56 -7.88 2.87
C LEU A 96 5.82 -7.85 1.36
N ARG A 97 6.41 -6.78 0.83
CA ARG A 97 6.80 -6.64 -0.59
C ARG A 97 7.84 -7.68 -1.02
N SER A 98 8.58 -8.26 -0.09
CA SER A 98 9.51 -9.36 -0.38
C SER A 98 8.85 -10.72 -0.57
N ILE A 99 7.55 -10.87 -0.27
CA ILE A 99 6.82 -12.15 -0.44
C ILE A 99 6.41 -12.31 -1.90
N PRO A 100 6.88 -13.33 -2.63
CA PRO A 100 6.48 -13.55 -4.01
C PRO A 100 4.96 -13.76 -4.14
N ASN A 101 4.37 -13.24 -5.22
CA ASN A 101 2.95 -13.35 -5.52
C ASN A 101 2.02 -12.70 -4.48
N LEU A 102 2.48 -11.70 -3.75
CA LEU A 102 1.67 -10.86 -2.87
C LEU A 102 1.61 -9.45 -3.46
N ASN A 103 0.42 -8.88 -3.61
CA ASN A 103 0.25 -7.48 -3.96
C ASN A 103 0.16 -6.64 -2.68
N VAL A 104 1.03 -5.64 -2.53
CA VAL A 104 1.03 -4.74 -1.38
C VAL A 104 0.62 -3.35 -1.83
N PHE A 105 -0.63 -2.99 -1.56
CA PHE A 105 -1.20 -1.70 -1.86
C PHE A 105 -1.03 -0.74 -0.69
N ARG A 106 -0.56 0.46 -0.98
CA ARG A 106 -0.51 1.58 -0.03
C ARG A 106 -1.10 2.83 -0.68
N PRO A 107 -2.44 2.97 -0.70
CA PRO A 107 -3.12 4.05 -1.40
C PRO A 107 -2.95 5.40 -0.69
N ALA A 108 -2.87 6.47 -1.48
CA ALA A 108 -2.62 7.84 -1.02
C ALA A 108 -3.90 8.62 -0.68
N ASP A 109 -5.05 8.21 -1.19
CA ASP A 109 -6.34 8.85 -0.93
C ASP A 109 -7.52 7.88 -1.08
N LEU A 110 -8.74 8.42 -0.97
CA LEU A 110 -9.97 7.63 -1.09
C LEU A 110 -10.13 7.01 -2.49
N ILE A 111 -9.75 7.74 -3.54
CA ILE A 111 -9.87 7.25 -4.93
C ILE A 111 -8.91 6.08 -5.14
N GLU A 112 -7.64 6.23 -4.77
CA GLU A 112 -6.68 5.13 -4.82
C GLU A 112 -7.10 3.95 -3.94
N THR A 113 -7.67 4.21 -2.76
CA THR A 113 -8.19 3.15 -1.89
C THR A 113 -9.25 2.33 -2.62
N PHE A 114 -10.20 2.98 -3.28
CA PHE A 114 -11.24 2.31 -4.06
C PHE A 114 -10.63 1.50 -5.23
N GLU A 115 -9.71 2.09 -5.98
CA GLU A 115 -9.02 1.44 -7.09
C GLU A 115 -8.19 0.22 -6.64
N CYS A 116 -7.50 0.32 -5.50
CA CYS A 116 -6.75 -0.78 -4.91
C CYS A 116 -7.69 -1.93 -4.46
N TRP A 117 -8.84 -1.60 -3.86
CA TRP A 117 -9.86 -2.59 -3.52
C TRP A 117 -10.39 -3.31 -4.76
N GLN A 118 -10.71 -2.56 -5.83
CA GLN A 118 -11.13 -3.16 -7.09
C GLN A 118 -10.08 -4.14 -7.59
N LYS A 119 -8.80 -3.73 -7.62
CA LYS A 119 -7.72 -4.59 -8.09
C LYS A 119 -7.50 -5.81 -7.20
N ALA A 120 -7.61 -5.67 -5.88
CA ALA A 120 -7.52 -6.79 -4.94
C ALA A 120 -8.66 -7.81 -5.15
N LEU A 121 -9.89 -7.34 -5.43
CA LEU A 121 -11.02 -8.20 -5.75
C LEU A 121 -10.86 -8.92 -7.11
N GLU A 122 -10.23 -8.29 -8.08
CA GLU A 122 -9.93 -8.88 -9.40
C GLU A 122 -8.77 -9.89 -9.36
N SER A 123 -7.87 -9.80 -8.38
CA SER A 123 -6.66 -10.63 -8.26
C SER A 123 -6.99 -12.05 -7.78
N LYS A 124 -7.49 -12.89 -8.69
CA LYS A 124 -7.99 -14.25 -8.36
C LYS A 124 -6.92 -15.21 -7.85
N ASN A 125 -5.67 -15.03 -8.28
CA ASN A 125 -4.54 -15.95 -8.05
C ASN A 125 -3.45 -15.35 -7.15
N SER A 126 -3.75 -14.26 -6.45
CA SER A 126 -2.82 -13.58 -5.56
C SER A 126 -3.56 -13.03 -4.35
N PRO A 127 -3.02 -13.14 -3.14
CA PRO A 127 -3.50 -12.36 -2.01
C PRO A 127 -3.09 -10.90 -2.16
N SER A 128 -3.79 -10.03 -1.42
CA SER A 128 -3.54 -8.59 -1.43
C SER A 128 -3.50 -8.04 -0.01
N VAL A 129 -2.52 -7.19 0.27
CA VAL A 129 -2.48 -6.33 1.45
C VAL A 129 -2.92 -4.94 1.03
N ILE A 130 -3.77 -4.29 1.81
CA ILE A 130 -4.14 -2.89 1.68
C ILE A 130 -3.72 -2.20 2.98
N ALA A 131 -2.60 -1.47 2.93
CA ALA A 131 -2.07 -0.72 4.06
C ALA A 131 -2.69 0.69 4.08
N LEU A 132 -3.34 1.05 5.17
CA LEU A 132 -4.11 2.29 5.30
C LEU A 132 -3.60 3.14 6.47
N THR A 133 -3.44 4.44 6.23
CA THR A 133 -3.07 5.37 7.28
C THR A 133 -4.19 5.59 8.30
N ARG A 134 -3.82 5.89 9.54
CA ARG A 134 -4.74 6.43 10.56
C ARG A 134 -5.00 7.92 10.36
N GLN A 135 -4.09 8.62 9.70
CA GLN A 135 -4.14 10.08 9.54
C GLN A 135 -5.25 10.49 8.56
N GLY A 136 -5.82 11.67 8.77
CA GLY A 136 -6.61 12.35 7.77
C GLY A 136 -5.67 12.89 6.67
N ILE A 137 -5.93 12.50 5.42
CA ILE A 137 -5.11 12.93 4.27
C ILE A 137 -5.93 13.75 3.28
N LYS A 138 -5.25 14.70 2.62
CA LYS A 138 -5.85 15.49 1.55
C LYS A 138 -5.96 14.65 0.27
N PRO A 139 -7.06 14.76 -0.49
CA PRO A 139 -7.15 14.13 -1.80
C PRO A 139 -6.03 14.63 -2.71
N ILE A 140 -5.35 13.71 -3.38
CA ILE A 140 -4.35 14.03 -4.41
C ILE A 140 -4.98 14.13 -5.80
N ARG A 141 -6.11 13.41 -6.00
CA ARG A 141 -6.90 13.46 -7.22
C ARG A 141 -8.28 14.05 -6.95
N THR A 142 -8.62 15.11 -7.69
CA THR A 142 -9.91 15.80 -7.57
C THR A 142 -10.80 15.60 -8.79
N LYS A 143 -10.24 15.08 -9.89
CA LYS A 143 -10.99 14.80 -11.13
C LYS A 143 -11.36 13.33 -11.20
N ASN A 144 -12.62 13.07 -11.48
CA ASN A 144 -13.10 11.71 -11.74
C ASN A 144 -12.47 11.16 -13.03
N SER A 145 -12.07 9.91 -12.97
CA SER A 145 -11.64 9.11 -14.11
C SER A 145 -12.32 7.76 -14.04
N SER A 146 -12.77 7.24 -15.17
CA SER A 146 -13.26 5.86 -15.26
C SER A 146 -12.12 4.84 -15.29
N GLU A 147 -10.88 5.31 -15.47
CA GLU A 147 -9.68 4.47 -15.52
C GLU A 147 -9.15 4.22 -14.12
N ASN A 148 -8.93 2.95 -13.77
CA ASN A 148 -8.23 2.56 -12.55
C ASN A 148 -6.73 2.74 -12.74
N LYS A 149 -6.20 3.90 -12.34
CA LYS A 149 -4.78 4.23 -12.47
C LYS A 149 -3.88 3.42 -11.52
N SER A 150 -4.39 3.06 -10.36
CA SER A 150 -3.69 2.22 -9.40
C SER A 150 -3.42 0.81 -9.93
N SER A 151 -4.17 0.36 -10.94
CA SER A 151 -3.94 -0.93 -11.60
C SER A 151 -2.61 -1.02 -12.33
N LEU A 152 -2.01 0.11 -12.69
CA LEU A 152 -0.67 0.20 -13.29
C LEU A 152 0.47 0.09 -12.26
N GLY A 153 0.13 0.16 -10.96
CA GLY A 153 1.07 0.09 -9.85
C GLY A 153 1.77 1.41 -9.53
N ALA A 154 2.01 2.25 -10.54
CA ALA A 154 2.52 3.62 -10.38
C ALA A 154 2.02 4.49 -11.53
N TYR A 155 1.80 5.78 -11.28
CA TYR A 155 1.39 6.74 -12.30
C TYR A 155 1.71 8.19 -11.87
N GLU A 156 1.83 9.09 -12.83
CA GLU A 156 2.08 10.52 -12.58
C GLU A 156 0.80 11.20 -12.04
N VAL A 157 0.91 11.85 -10.87
CA VAL A 157 -0.19 12.58 -10.22
C VAL A 157 -0.05 14.09 -10.34
N LEU A 158 1.19 14.59 -10.48
CA LEU A 158 1.49 16.02 -10.54
C LEU A 158 2.72 16.25 -11.41
N ARG A 159 2.69 17.36 -12.16
CA ARG A 159 3.82 17.92 -12.90
C ARG A 159 3.79 19.43 -12.78
N THR A 160 4.90 20.06 -12.41
CA THR A 160 4.96 21.50 -12.13
C THR A 160 5.54 22.35 -13.26
N GLY A 161 5.98 21.75 -14.36
CA GLY A 161 6.52 22.46 -15.54
C GLY A 161 6.94 21.47 -16.61
N ASP A 162 7.52 21.97 -17.72
CA ASP A 162 7.95 21.15 -18.86
C ASP A 162 9.39 20.64 -18.71
N ASP A 163 10.30 21.49 -18.18
CA ASP A 163 11.72 21.14 -17.99
C ASP A 163 11.95 20.48 -16.62
N ILE A 164 11.49 19.23 -16.50
CA ILE A 164 11.52 18.47 -15.26
C ILE A 164 12.94 18.08 -14.85
N LYS A 165 13.36 18.46 -13.66
CA LYS A 165 14.67 18.14 -13.07
C LYS A 165 14.64 16.96 -12.12
N ILE A 166 13.51 16.75 -11.43
CA ILE A 166 13.38 15.80 -10.33
C ILE A 166 12.11 14.94 -10.54
N THR A 167 12.24 13.64 -10.35
CA THR A 167 11.11 12.73 -10.18
C THR A 167 10.98 12.37 -8.70
N ILE A 168 9.84 12.65 -8.09
CA ILE A 168 9.54 12.29 -6.70
C ILE A 168 8.58 11.10 -6.73
N ILE A 169 8.97 9.96 -6.17
CA ILE A 169 8.15 8.76 -6.05
C ILE A 169 7.66 8.65 -4.62
N SER A 170 6.40 8.35 -4.42
CA SER A 170 5.82 8.23 -3.10
C SER A 170 4.66 7.24 -3.09
N SER A 171 4.31 6.73 -1.92
CA SER A 171 3.09 5.93 -1.70
C SER A 171 2.36 6.37 -0.44
N GLY A 172 1.09 6.02 -0.33
CA GLY A 172 0.30 6.28 0.87
C GLY A 172 0.21 7.76 1.25
N SER A 173 0.17 8.02 2.54
CA SER A 173 0.00 9.37 3.12
C SER A 173 1.07 10.37 2.67
N GLU A 174 2.26 9.92 2.33
CA GLU A 174 3.37 10.80 1.95
C GLU A 174 3.24 11.35 0.53
N THR A 175 2.31 10.84 -0.28
CA THR A 175 2.09 11.35 -1.65
C THR A 175 1.56 12.79 -1.64
N SER A 176 0.73 13.15 -0.66
CA SER A 176 0.31 14.56 -0.51
C SER A 176 1.47 15.47 -0.13
N LEU A 177 2.37 15.01 0.74
CA LEU A 177 3.61 15.72 1.09
C LEU A 177 4.52 15.88 -0.14
N ALA A 178 4.68 14.83 -0.95
CA ALA A 178 5.44 14.89 -2.20
C ALA A 178 4.89 15.96 -3.16
N CYS A 179 3.56 16.08 -3.27
CA CYS A 179 2.91 17.13 -4.06
C CYS A 179 3.19 18.53 -3.48
N GLU A 180 3.12 18.70 -2.16
CA GLU A 180 3.44 19.98 -1.50
C GLU A 180 4.90 20.40 -1.72
N ILE A 181 5.85 19.43 -1.61
CA ILE A 181 7.27 19.64 -1.92
C ILE A 181 7.46 20.06 -3.38
N SER A 182 6.80 19.37 -4.32
CA SER A 182 6.87 19.69 -5.75
C SER A 182 6.41 21.11 -6.05
N HIS A 183 5.30 21.55 -5.43
CA HIS A 183 4.83 22.94 -5.57
C HIS A 183 5.82 23.95 -4.97
N LYS A 184 6.41 23.65 -3.82
CA LYS A 184 7.41 24.51 -3.18
C LYS A 184 8.69 24.61 -4.02
N LEU A 185 9.18 23.52 -4.59
CA LEU A 185 10.33 23.55 -5.52
C LEU A 185 10.03 24.40 -6.75
N ALA A 186 8.81 24.36 -7.27
CA ALA A 186 8.42 25.19 -8.41
C ALA A 186 8.49 26.70 -8.13
N THR A 187 8.29 27.14 -6.88
CA THR A 187 8.49 28.57 -6.51
C THR A 187 9.95 28.99 -6.61
N GLU A 188 10.88 28.03 -6.54
CA GLU A 188 12.33 28.24 -6.73
C GLU A 188 12.77 27.94 -8.18
N SER A 189 11.81 27.83 -9.13
CA SER A 189 12.05 27.47 -10.54
C SER A 189 12.66 26.08 -10.73
N ILE A 190 12.50 25.18 -9.76
CA ILE A 190 12.91 23.76 -9.84
C ILE A 190 11.66 22.93 -10.13
N TYR A 191 11.50 22.52 -11.39
CA TYR A 191 10.33 21.75 -11.79
C TYR A 191 10.51 20.25 -11.56
N SER A 192 9.44 19.63 -11.08
CA SER A 192 9.43 18.22 -10.74
C SER A 192 8.11 17.55 -11.15
N LYS A 193 8.16 16.22 -11.28
CA LYS A 193 6.96 15.39 -11.37
C LYS A 193 6.84 14.52 -10.13
N VAL A 194 5.60 14.26 -9.71
CA VAL A 194 5.29 13.37 -8.61
C VAL A 194 4.61 12.11 -9.15
N ILE A 195 5.14 10.97 -8.73
CA ILE A 195 4.63 9.65 -9.06
C ILE A 195 4.01 9.05 -7.79
N SER A 196 2.71 8.76 -7.83
CA SER A 196 2.12 7.86 -6.85
C SER A 196 2.41 6.41 -7.26
N MET A 197 2.92 5.63 -6.32
CA MET A 197 3.24 4.20 -6.51
C MET A 197 2.49 3.36 -5.47
N PRO A 198 1.16 3.22 -5.61
CA PRO A 198 0.36 2.48 -4.65
C PRO A 198 0.68 0.98 -4.60
N CYS A 199 1.28 0.38 -5.65
CA CYS A 199 1.64 -1.04 -5.65
C CYS A 199 2.87 -1.30 -6.51
N GLN A 200 3.98 -1.58 -5.87
CA GLN A 200 5.27 -1.81 -6.55
C GLN A 200 5.25 -3.08 -7.39
N GLU A 201 4.59 -4.14 -6.92
CA GLU A 201 4.52 -5.44 -7.61
C GLU A 201 3.77 -5.33 -8.95
N LEU A 202 2.73 -4.52 -9.03
CA LEU A 202 2.01 -4.26 -10.28
C LEU A 202 2.82 -3.36 -11.21
N PHE A 203 3.56 -2.39 -10.69
CA PHE A 203 4.46 -1.57 -11.50
C PHE A 203 5.59 -2.39 -12.11
N ASP A 204 6.17 -3.31 -11.37
CA ASP A 204 7.22 -4.20 -11.86
C ASP A 204 6.78 -5.08 -13.03
N GLN A 205 5.49 -5.41 -13.10
CA GLN A 205 4.89 -6.20 -14.17
C GLN A 205 4.59 -5.36 -15.43
N GLN A 206 4.73 -4.04 -15.38
CA GLN A 206 4.51 -3.20 -16.56
C GLN A 206 5.61 -3.38 -17.61
N SER A 207 5.30 -2.97 -18.84
CA SER A 207 6.28 -2.97 -19.92
C SER A 207 7.48 -2.06 -19.60
N GLU A 208 8.66 -2.40 -20.12
CA GLU A 208 9.86 -1.56 -19.97
C GLU A 208 9.61 -0.13 -20.48
N SER A 209 8.86 0.02 -21.58
CA SER A 209 8.47 1.32 -22.11
C SER A 209 7.69 2.16 -21.08
N TYR A 210 6.73 1.54 -20.38
CA TYR A 210 5.97 2.22 -19.34
C TYR A 210 6.84 2.59 -18.13
N LYS A 211 7.65 1.64 -17.65
CA LYS A 211 8.56 1.88 -16.53
C LYS A 211 9.54 3.01 -16.82
N ASN A 212 10.10 3.02 -18.02
CA ASN A 212 11.00 4.07 -18.46
C ASN A 212 10.29 5.43 -18.53
N LYS A 213 9.09 5.52 -19.10
CA LYS A 213 8.29 6.75 -19.11
C LYS A 213 8.09 7.32 -17.71
N ILE A 214 7.84 6.45 -16.71
CA ILE A 214 7.61 6.88 -15.34
C ILE A 214 8.91 7.33 -14.64
N LEU A 215 10.03 6.60 -14.80
CA LEU A 215 11.22 6.76 -13.95
C LEU A 215 12.38 7.51 -14.61
N THR A 216 12.58 7.42 -15.94
CA THR A 216 13.86 7.80 -16.56
C THR A 216 13.89 9.20 -17.18
N GLU A 217 12.82 9.97 -17.06
CA GLU A 217 12.78 11.34 -17.62
C GLU A 217 13.80 12.29 -16.95
N THR A 218 14.17 12.01 -15.71
CA THR A 218 15.06 12.85 -14.92
C THR A 218 16.30 12.08 -14.44
N LYS A 219 17.39 12.82 -14.20
CA LYS A 219 18.62 12.25 -13.61
C LYS A 219 18.52 12.03 -12.11
N LEU A 220 17.67 12.79 -11.43
CA LEU A 220 17.47 12.67 -9.98
C LEU A 220 16.09 12.11 -9.71
N VAL A 221 16.07 10.94 -9.07
CA VAL A 221 14.86 10.31 -8.57
C VAL A 221 14.92 10.28 -7.04
N ILE A 222 13.84 10.71 -6.40
CA ILE A 222 13.71 10.79 -4.94
C ILE A 222 12.52 9.93 -4.53
N SER A 223 12.66 9.14 -3.45
CA SER A 223 11.53 8.46 -2.83
C SER A 223 11.17 9.08 -1.47
N ILE A 224 9.88 9.11 -1.16
CA ILE A 224 9.33 9.57 0.12
C ILE A 224 8.28 8.57 0.59
N GLU A 225 8.58 7.82 1.63
CA GLU A 225 7.65 6.88 2.28
C GLU A 225 8.01 6.74 3.76
N ALA A 226 7.05 6.83 4.66
CA ALA A 226 7.25 6.65 6.10
C ALA A 226 7.42 5.16 6.45
N SER A 227 8.50 4.56 5.96
CA SER A 227 8.91 3.16 6.07
C SER A 227 10.41 3.05 5.80
N GLU A 228 10.98 1.88 5.97
CA GLU A 228 12.38 1.56 5.70
C GLU A 228 12.77 1.90 4.26
N THR A 229 13.94 2.54 4.07
CA THR A 229 14.29 3.22 2.81
C THR A 229 14.98 2.33 1.77
N ASN A 230 15.64 1.22 2.17
CA ASN A 230 16.51 0.45 1.26
C ASN A 230 15.76 -0.17 0.08
N TYR A 231 14.50 -0.55 0.28
CA TYR A 231 13.70 -1.16 -0.77
C TYR A 231 13.45 -0.21 -1.97
N TRP A 232 13.46 1.10 -1.72
CA TRP A 232 13.29 2.12 -2.75
C TRP A 232 14.49 2.26 -3.69
N LYS A 233 15.68 1.76 -3.30
CA LYS A 233 16.89 1.79 -4.14
C LYS A 233 16.69 1.19 -5.53
N LYS A 234 15.78 0.23 -5.64
CA LYS A 234 15.39 -0.40 -6.92
C LYS A 234 14.86 0.62 -7.93
N TYR A 235 14.17 1.66 -7.48
CA TYR A 235 13.52 2.67 -8.32
C TYR A 235 14.30 3.98 -8.38
N THR A 236 14.95 4.36 -7.29
CA THR A 236 15.73 5.60 -7.23
C THR A 236 17.13 5.45 -7.83
N GLY A 237 17.61 4.22 -7.95
CA GLY A 237 19.00 3.97 -8.33
C GLY A 237 20.00 4.30 -7.23
N ILE A 238 21.30 4.16 -7.57
CA ILE A 238 22.39 4.35 -6.61
C ILE A 238 22.58 5.82 -6.20
N ASN A 239 22.28 6.75 -7.12
CA ASN A 239 22.46 8.19 -6.91
C ASN A 239 21.18 8.90 -6.44
N GLY A 240 20.06 8.17 -6.33
CA GLY A 240 18.79 8.72 -5.89
C GLY A 240 18.73 8.91 -4.37
N LEU A 241 17.95 9.89 -3.94
CA LEU A 241 17.72 10.16 -2.54
C LEU A 241 16.51 9.37 -2.02
N LYS A 242 16.55 8.96 -0.78
CA LYS A 242 15.48 8.21 -0.12
C LYS A 242 15.19 8.86 1.23
N PHE A 243 13.94 9.26 1.42
CA PHE A 243 13.44 9.83 2.66
C PHE A 243 12.43 8.86 3.26
N GLY A 244 12.71 8.37 4.44
CA GLY A 244 11.89 7.40 5.15
C GLY A 244 12.29 7.29 6.62
N ILE A 245 11.99 6.15 7.22
CA ILE A 245 12.23 5.87 8.64
C ILE A 245 13.06 4.60 8.74
N ASP A 246 14.31 4.73 9.13
CA ASP A 246 15.29 3.63 9.23
C ASP A 246 15.65 3.28 10.69
N GLU A 247 15.12 4.01 11.67
CA GLU A 247 15.36 3.80 13.09
C GLU A 247 14.05 3.76 13.88
N TYR A 248 14.05 3.00 14.97
CA TYR A 248 12.92 2.98 15.89
C TYR A 248 12.73 4.34 16.57
N GLY A 249 11.47 4.70 16.85
CA GLY A 249 11.13 5.85 17.65
C GLY A 249 11.62 5.72 19.10
N LYS A 250 11.71 6.85 19.79
CA LYS A 250 12.11 6.93 21.20
C LYS A 250 10.91 7.13 22.09
#